data_1d187f2825fa13adb3e389bccf77d6d5
#
_entry.id   1d187f2825fa13adb3e389bccf77d6d5
#
_cell.length_a   1.000
_cell.length_b   1.000
_cell.length_c   1.000
_cell.angle_alpha   90.00
_cell.angle_beta   90.00
_cell.angle_gamma   90.00
#
_symmetry.space_group_name_H-M   'P 1'
#
loop_
_entity.id
_entity.type
_entity.pdbx_description
1 polymer ?
#
loop_
_entity_poly.entity_id
_entity_poly.type
_entity_poly.pdbx_seq_one_letter_code
_entity_poly.pdbx_strand_id
1 'polypeptide(L)'
;YMAELTGKEKEAITEELAGVIFQNPLTDQWETADEYLSGNVREKLSIAKNYAENHPEYQVNVVHLEQVMPKDLEASDIEVRLGATWVDPKYIEDFMRETFQTPGYLFNRNVMGIQYSDVTGLWNVKGKNADYGNTLANMTFGTGRANAYKILEDSLNLKDVRIYDTIVEDGKEKRVLNKKETTLAAQKQEAIREAFKDWIFKDPERRADLVKVYNERFNSTRPREYDGSHLQFPGMTPDIELKPHQKNAVAHQLYGDNVLLAHVVGSGKTYEMVAAAMESKRLGIAQKSLFVVPNHLTEQWASEFLR
;
A
#
# COMPACT_ATOMS: atom_id res chain seq x y z
N TYR A 1 13.75 -28.73 -21.25
CA TYR A 1 13.05 -28.19 -22.42
C TYR A 1 13.95 -27.24 -23.25
N MET A 2 14.49 -26.14 -22.65
CA MET A 2 15.38 -25.23 -23.40
C MET A 2 16.63 -25.92 -23.91
N ALA A 3 17.26 -26.77 -23.11
CA ALA A 3 18.40 -27.59 -23.52
C ALA A 3 18.05 -28.55 -24.66
N GLU A 4 16.88 -29.17 -24.63
CA GLU A 4 16.39 -30.05 -25.68
C GLU A 4 16.13 -29.28 -26.99
N LEU A 5 15.57 -28.05 -26.91
CA LEU A 5 15.30 -27.22 -28.07
C LEU A 5 16.56 -26.63 -28.71
N THR A 6 17.55 -26.25 -27.92
CA THR A 6 18.75 -25.55 -28.38
C THR A 6 19.93 -26.47 -28.60
N GLY A 7 19.91 -27.68 -28.04
CA GLY A 7 21.03 -28.63 -28.05
C GLY A 7 22.24 -28.16 -27.24
N LYS A 8 22.05 -27.14 -26.36
CA LYS A 8 23.11 -26.56 -25.51
C LYS A 8 23.00 -27.11 -24.09
N GLU A 9 24.14 -27.13 -23.38
CA GLU A 9 24.19 -27.45 -21.96
C GLU A 9 23.51 -26.33 -21.14
N LYS A 10 22.98 -26.71 -19.95
CA LYS A 10 22.22 -25.79 -19.08
C LYS A 10 23.01 -24.54 -18.72
N GLU A 11 24.29 -24.71 -18.40
CA GLU A 11 25.21 -23.67 -18.00
C GLU A 11 25.39 -22.61 -19.12
N ALA A 12 25.59 -23.06 -20.35
CA ALA A 12 25.71 -22.16 -21.50
C ALA A 12 24.42 -21.36 -21.76
N ILE A 13 23.26 -21.97 -21.55
CA ILE A 13 21.95 -21.30 -21.70
C ILE A 13 21.78 -20.23 -20.61
N THR A 14 22.15 -20.54 -19.36
CA THR A 14 22.02 -19.58 -18.27
C THR A 14 22.96 -18.39 -18.41
N GLU A 15 24.17 -18.59 -18.92
CA GLU A 15 25.09 -17.50 -19.23
C GLU A 15 24.56 -16.60 -20.38
N GLU A 16 24.04 -17.19 -21.44
CA GLU A 16 23.45 -16.42 -22.57
C GLU A 16 22.20 -15.64 -22.18
N LEU A 17 21.44 -16.14 -21.20
CA LEU A 17 20.23 -15.49 -20.70
C LEU A 17 20.47 -14.67 -19.42
N ALA A 18 21.71 -14.41 -19.05
CA ALA A 18 22.04 -13.58 -17.90
C ALA A 18 21.38 -12.18 -18.03
N GLY A 19 20.62 -11.77 -17.01
CA GLY A 19 19.84 -10.53 -17.01
C GLY A 19 18.46 -10.63 -17.69
N VAL A 20 18.14 -11.77 -18.36
CA VAL A 20 16.82 -12.07 -18.92
C VAL A 20 16.05 -13.03 -17.98
N ILE A 21 16.78 -13.96 -17.37
CA ILE A 21 16.26 -14.86 -16.35
C ILE A 21 17.12 -14.78 -15.09
N PHE A 22 16.48 -15.03 -13.95
CA PHE A 22 17.12 -14.98 -12.62
C PHE A 22 16.75 -16.23 -11.83
N GLN A 23 17.72 -16.83 -11.17
CA GLN A 23 17.45 -17.89 -10.21
C GLN A 23 17.04 -17.26 -8.89
N ASN A 24 15.85 -17.59 -8.40
CA ASN A 24 15.37 -17.09 -7.12
C ASN A 24 16.05 -17.87 -5.99
N PRO A 25 16.81 -17.21 -5.10
CA PRO A 25 17.58 -17.90 -4.06
C PRO A 25 16.72 -18.59 -3.00
N LEU A 26 15.44 -18.24 -2.86
CA LEU A 26 14.54 -18.88 -1.89
C LEU A 26 13.86 -20.14 -2.43
N THR A 27 13.51 -20.14 -3.72
CA THR A 27 12.74 -21.22 -4.35
C THR A 27 13.57 -22.12 -5.24
N ASP A 28 14.79 -21.69 -5.55
CA ASP A 28 15.71 -22.30 -6.52
C ASP A 28 15.13 -22.37 -7.96
N GLN A 29 14.04 -21.66 -8.21
CA GLN A 29 13.39 -21.62 -9.52
C GLN A 29 13.94 -20.50 -10.38
N TRP A 30 13.92 -20.70 -11.70
CA TRP A 30 14.26 -19.69 -12.66
C TRP A 30 13.01 -18.87 -13.01
N GLU A 31 13.10 -17.57 -12.81
CA GLU A 31 12.05 -16.58 -13.10
C GLU A 31 12.53 -15.65 -14.22
N THR A 32 11.59 -15.15 -15.03
CA THR A 32 11.90 -14.11 -16.03
C THR A 32 12.21 -12.76 -15.35
N ALA A 33 12.89 -11.86 -16.06
CA ALA A 33 13.26 -10.56 -15.51
C ALA A 33 12.03 -9.75 -15.05
N ASP A 34 10.93 -9.77 -15.81
CA ASP A 34 9.68 -9.09 -15.47
C ASP A 34 9.02 -9.66 -14.20
N GLU A 35 9.21 -10.94 -13.93
CA GLU A 35 8.71 -11.62 -12.74
C GLU A 35 9.65 -11.41 -11.53
N TYR A 36 10.93 -11.69 -11.70
CA TYR A 36 11.90 -11.58 -10.61
C TYR A 36 12.08 -10.14 -10.12
N LEU A 37 12.21 -9.19 -11.06
CA LEU A 37 12.45 -7.77 -10.78
C LEU A 37 11.16 -6.98 -10.47
N SER A 38 10.11 -7.66 -9.99
CA SER A 38 8.82 -7.09 -9.56
C SER A 38 8.42 -7.60 -8.19
N GLY A 39 7.29 -7.13 -7.67
CA GLY A 39 6.84 -7.44 -6.31
C GLY A 39 7.67 -6.68 -5.27
N ASN A 40 7.91 -7.27 -4.10
CA ASN A 40 8.71 -6.65 -3.04
C ASN A 40 10.21 -6.69 -3.37
N VAL A 41 10.66 -5.75 -4.21
CA VAL A 41 12.06 -5.69 -4.69
C VAL A 41 13.05 -5.34 -3.58
N ARG A 42 12.62 -4.65 -2.50
CA ARG A 42 13.50 -4.35 -1.36
C ARG A 42 13.85 -5.61 -0.58
N GLU A 43 12.86 -6.45 -0.31
CA GLU A 43 13.06 -7.73 0.35
C GLU A 43 13.91 -8.67 -0.51
N LYS A 44 13.58 -8.78 -1.81
CA LYS A 44 14.35 -9.56 -2.78
C LYS A 44 15.82 -9.12 -2.83
N LEU A 45 16.08 -7.81 -2.80
CA LEU A 45 17.45 -7.27 -2.77
C LEU A 45 18.19 -7.66 -1.49
N SER A 46 17.54 -7.55 -0.34
CA SER A 46 18.13 -7.96 0.95
C SER A 46 18.50 -9.44 0.94
N ILE A 47 17.61 -10.29 0.44
CA ILE A 47 17.83 -11.73 0.30
C ILE A 47 18.99 -12.01 -0.68
N ALA A 48 18.96 -11.37 -1.86
CA ALA A 48 20.00 -11.56 -2.88
C ALA A 48 21.40 -11.16 -2.36
N LYS A 49 21.51 -10.06 -1.61
CA LYS A 49 22.77 -9.62 -0.98
C LYS A 49 23.29 -10.66 0.01
N ASN A 50 22.44 -11.18 0.88
CA ASN A 50 22.82 -12.20 1.87
C ASN A 50 23.30 -13.49 1.18
N TYR A 51 22.65 -13.90 0.09
CA TYR A 51 23.08 -15.08 -0.66
C TYR A 51 24.37 -14.84 -1.44
N ALA A 52 24.53 -13.68 -2.05
CA ALA A 52 25.71 -13.31 -2.83
C ALA A 52 27.02 -13.28 -2.02
N GLU A 53 26.97 -13.15 -0.68
CA GLU A 53 28.15 -13.23 0.20
C GLU A 53 28.87 -14.58 0.09
N ASN A 54 28.10 -15.68 -0.07
CA ASN A 54 28.65 -17.04 -0.14
C ASN A 54 28.50 -17.66 -1.53
N HIS A 55 27.69 -17.08 -2.40
CA HIS A 55 27.29 -17.56 -3.72
C HIS A 55 27.40 -16.43 -4.76
N PRO A 56 28.61 -16.23 -5.34
CA PRO A 56 28.86 -15.13 -6.28
C PRO A 56 27.94 -15.11 -7.52
N GLU A 57 27.35 -16.23 -7.89
CA GLU A 57 26.38 -16.35 -8.99
C GLU A 57 25.16 -15.46 -8.79
N TYR A 58 24.77 -15.15 -7.54
CA TYR A 58 23.66 -14.25 -7.25
C TYR A 58 24.02 -12.75 -7.33
N GLN A 59 25.28 -12.40 -7.64
CA GLN A 59 25.66 -11.00 -7.80
C GLN A 59 24.92 -10.33 -8.95
N VAL A 60 24.55 -11.06 -10.00
CA VAL A 60 23.71 -10.56 -11.10
C VAL A 60 22.33 -10.13 -10.61
N ASN A 61 21.74 -10.87 -9.68
CA ASN A 61 20.46 -10.54 -9.07
C ASN A 61 20.55 -9.21 -8.30
N VAL A 62 21.63 -9.03 -7.51
CA VAL A 62 21.84 -7.80 -6.74
C VAL A 62 21.92 -6.58 -7.66
N VAL A 63 22.76 -6.65 -8.71
CA VAL A 63 22.94 -5.54 -9.66
C VAL A 63 21.64 -5.12 -10.32
N HIS A 64 20.82 -6.09 -10.78
CA HIS A 64 19.57 -5.78 -11.48
C HIS A 64 18.47 -5.32 -10.52
N LEU A 65 18.41 -5.88 -9.30
CA LEU A 65 17.45 -5.40 -8.28
C LEU A 65 17.77 -3.97 -7.84
N GLU A 66 19.06 -3.59 -7.72
CA GLU A 66 19.45 -2.21 -7.41
C GLU A 66 19.00 -1.22 -8.49
N GLN A 67 19.04 -1.61 -9.77
CA GLN A 67 18.60 -0.76 -10.89
C GLN A 67 17.09 -0.49 -10.90
N VAL A 68 16.28 -1.42 -10.40
CA VAL A 68 14.83 -1.33 -10.41
C VAL A 68 14.26 -0.89 -9.06
N MET A 69 15.12 -0.57 -8.10
CA MET A 69 14.70 -0.13 -6.76
C MET A 69 13.89 1.17 -6.85
N PRO A 70 12.69 1.23 -6.24
CA PRO A 70 11.95 2.47 -6.15
C PRO A 70 12.79 3.55 -5.46
N LYS A 71 12.79 4.77 -6.03
CA LYS A 71 13.44 5.91 -5.39
C LYS A 71 12.78 6.16 -4.03
N ASP A 72 13.60 6.39 -3.01
CA ASP A 72 13.10 6.71 -1.68
C ASP A 72 12.29 8.00 -1.70
N LEU A 73 11.12 7.94 -1.06
CA LEU A 73 10.30 9.10 -0.78
C LEU A 73 10.94 9.90 0.35
N GLU A 74 10.90 11.22 0.22
CA GLU A 74 11.35 12.15 1.25
C GLU A 74 10.21 12.49 2.23
N ALA A 75 10.53 13.10 3.36
CA ALA A 75 9.52 13.50 4.35
C ALA A 75 8.44 14.42 3.78
N SER A 76 8.76 15.23 2.78
CA SER A 76 7.83 16.09 2.04
C SER A 76 6.80 15.33 1.22
N ASP A 77 7.12 14.09 0.83
CA ASP A 77 6.27 13.24 -0.01
C ASP A 77 5.39 12.31 0.82
N ILE A 78 5.65 12.25 2.14
CA ILE A 78 4.99 11.33 3.07
C ILE A 78 3.99 12.08 3.94
N GLU A 79 2.71 11.76 3.81
CA GLU A 79 1.68 12.28 4.71
C GLU A 79 1.50 11.33 5.91
N VAL A 80 1.73 11.86 7.11
CA VAL A 80 1.51 11.13 8.36
C VAL A 80 0.30 11.71 9.09
N ARG A 81 -0.72 10.89 9.31
CA ARG A 81 -1.93 11.27 10.04
C ARG A 81 -1.98 10.59 11.39
N LEU A 82 -2.63 11.26 12.35
CA LEU A 82 -2.98 10.60 13.62
C LEU A 82 -3.81 9.34 13.35
N GLY A 83 -3.43 8.24 13.99
CA GLY A 83 -4.07 6.94 13.79
C GLY A 83 -3.41 6.06 12.72
N ALA A 84 -2.35 6.54 12.05
CA ALA A 84 -1.56 5.70 11.16
C ALA A 84 -0.90 4.56 11.95
N THR A 85 -1.29 3.32 11.65
CA THR A 85 -0.90 2.12 12.43
C THR A 85 0.55 1.70 12.24
N TRP A 86 1.25 2.28 11.27
CA TRP A 86 2.67 2.05 11.04
C TRP A 86 3.58 2.95 11.90
N VAL A 87 3.00 4.00 12.52
CA VAL A 87 3.71 4.90 13.43
C VAL A 87 3.81 4.24 14.81
N ASP A 88 5.02 4.11 15.32
CA ASP A 88 5.27 3.51 16.64
C ASP A 88 4.54 4.32 17.73
N PRO A 89 3.81 3.67 18.66
CA PRO A 89 3.14 4.33 19.78
C PRO A 89 4.05 5.28 20.60
N LYS A 90 5.36 5.02 20.63
CA LYS A 90 6.35 5.90 21.30
C LYS A 90 6.28 7.34 20.79
N TYR A 91 6.08 7.53 19.47
CA TYR A 91 6.00 8.88 18.88
C TYR A 91 4.71 9.62 19.29
N ILE A 92 3.63 8.90 19.57
CA ILE A 92 2.43 9.52 20.11
C ILE A 92 2.65 9.92 21.58
N GLU A 93 3.39 9.12 22.36
CA GLU A 93 3.79 9.51 23.73
C GLU A 93 4.72 10.72 23.72
N ASP A 94 5.69 10.77 22.80
CA ASP A 94 6.58 11.92 22.64
C ASP A 94 5.81 13.17 22.20
N PHE A 95 4.84 13.05 21.32
CA PHE A 95 3.93 14.13 20.98
C PHE A 95 3.17 14.66 22.21
N MET A 96 2.65 13.78 23.07
CA MET A 96 1.99 14.18 24.31
C MET A 96 2.96 14.91 25.26
N ARG A 97 4.21 14.43 25.38
CA ARG A 97 5.25 15.07 26.21
C ARG A 97 5.61 16.45 25.70
N GLU A 98 5.87 16.59 24.41
CA GLU A 98 6.36 17.83 23.82
C GLU A 98 5.24 18.85 23.59
N THR A 99 4.08 18.45 23.08
CA THR A 99 2.99 19.36 22.69
C THR A 99 2.03 19.66 23.86
N PHE A 100 1.63 18.64 24.61
CA PHE A 100 0.76 18.83 25.78
C PHE A 100 1.54 19.09 27.06
N GLN A 101 2.89 18.98 27.03
CA GLN A 101 3.77 19.07 28.19
C GLN A 101 3.38 18.05 29.27
N THR A 102 3.00 16.85 28.83
CA THR A 102 2.64 15.77 29.75
C THR A 102 3.87 15.33 30.56
N PRO A 103 3.80 15.31 31.90
CA PRO A 103 4.95 14.98 32.72
C PRO A 103 5.49 13.58 32.47
N GLY A 104 6.80 13.45 32.20
CA GLY A 104 7.45 12.18 31.89
C GLY A 104 7.30 11.09 32.94
N TYR A 105 7.17 11.48 34.24
CA TYR A 105 6.98 10.51 35.31
C TYR A 105 5.67 9.71 35.19
N LEU A 106 4.65 10.25 34.51
CA LEU A 106 3.38 9.54 34.28
C LEU A 106 3.55 8.34 33.37
N PHE A 107 4.43 8.46 32.36
CA PHE A 107 4.80 7.36 31.48
C PHE A 107 5.73 6.37 32.17
N ASN A 108 6.78 6.88 32.84
CA ASN A 108 7.77 6.05 33.52
C ASN A 108 7.16 5.16 34.61
N ARG A 109 6.10 5.63 35.27
CA ARG A 109 5.34 4.88 36.28
C ARG A 109 4.19 4.05 35.70
N ASN A 110 4.07 4.00 34.36
CA ASN A 110 3.00 3.32 33.66
C ASN A 110 1.57 3.77 34.08
N VAL A 111 1.44 5.04 34.50
CA VAL A 111 0.16 5.67 34.82
C VAL A 111 -0.54 6.09 33.54
N MET A 112 0.22 6.69 32.62
CA MET A 112 -0.23 7.03 31.25
C MET A 112 0.55 6.23 30.22
N GLY A 113 -0.03 6.06 29.05
CA GLY A 113 0.61 5.38 27.91
C GLY A 113 -0.32 5.25 26.73
N ILE A 114 0.27 4.94 25.58
CA ILE A 114 -0.42 4.66 24.33
C ILE A 114 -0.31 3.18 24.02
N GLN A 115 -1.43 2.58 23.63
CA GLN A 115 -1.49 1.19 23.21
C GLN A 115 -2.30 1.07 21.93
N TYR A 116 -1.78 0.29 20.99
CA TYR A 116 -2.50 -0.14 19.80
C TYR A 116 -2.74 -1.64 19.89
N SER A 117 -3.95 -2.06 19.58
CA SER A 117 -4.32 -3.48 19.52
C SER A 117 -4.54 -3.91 18.08
N ASP A 118 -3.67 -4.76 17.55
CA ASP A 118 -3.81 -5.34 16.22
C ASP A 118 -5.09 -6.18 16.06
N VAL A 119 -5.56 -6.77 17.16
CA VAL A 119 -6.78 -7.60 17.16
C VAL A 119 -8.04 -6.77 16.95
N THR A 120 -8.12 -5.61 17.60
CA THR A 120 -9.31 -4.75 17.53
C THR A 120 -9.15 -3.60 16.54
N GLY A 121 -7.93 -3.31 16.10
CA GLY A 121 -7.60 -2.15 15.29
C GLY A 121 -7.76 -0.83 16.01
N LEU A 122 -7.77 -0.83 17.36
CA LEU A 122 -8.07 0.34 18.15
C LEU A 122 -6.86 0.83 18.96
N TRP A 123 -6.75 2.14 19.01
CA TRP A 123 -5.85 2.86 19.89
C TRP A 123 -6.50 3.14 21.25
N ASN A 124 -5.75 3.02 22.31
CA ASN A 124 -6.17 3.35 23.67
C ASN A 124 -5.15 4.26 24.33
N VAL A 125 -5.62 5.37 24.88
CA VAL A 125 -4.84 6.26 25.72
C VAL A 125 -5.13 5.89 27.19
N LYS A 126 -4.19 5.22 27.84
CA LYS A 126 -4.29 4.86 29.25
C LYS A 126 -4.13 6.12 30.12
N GLY A 127 -4.89 6.21 31.21
CA GLY A 127 -4.70 7.24 32.23
C GLY A 127 -5.11 8.65 31.83
N LYS A 128 -6.07 8.81 30.91
CA LYS A 128 -6.53 10.11 30.36
C LYS A 128 -6.82 11.21 31.38
N ASN A 129 -7.16 10.84 32.60
CA ASN A 129 -7.48 11.80 33.69
C ASN A 129 -6.34 11.98 34.71
N ALA A 130 -5.20 11.34 34.50
CA ALA A 130 -4.10 11.40 35.47
C ALA A 130 -3.41 12.78 35.52
N ASP A 131 -3.49 13.55 34.45
CA ASP A 131 -2.85 14.87 34.29
C ASP A 131 -3.88 16.02 34.39
N TYR A 132 -4.73 15.97 35.41
CA TYR A 132 -5.84 16.90 35.61
C TYR A 132 -5.41 18.36 35.87
N GLY A 133 -4.20 18.59 36.33
CA GLY A 133 -3.63 19.92 36.59
C GLY A 133 -3.01 20.61 35.39
N ASN A 134 -2.90 19.90 34.27
CA ASN A 134 -2.24 20.40 33.07
C ASN A 134 -3.17 21.36 32.26
N THR A 135 -2.86 22.63 32.27
CA THR A 135 -3.64 23.65 31.56
C THR A 135 -3.62 23.46 30.03
N LEU A 136 -2.50 23.03 29.45
CA LEU A 136 -2.42 22.76 28.00
C LEU A 136 -3.36 21.62 27.63
N ALA A 137 -3.32 20.51 28.36
CA ALA A 137 -4.16 19.35 28.06
C ALA A 137 -5.64 19.58 28.36
N ASN A 138 -6.00 20.39 29.35
CA ASN A 138 -7.38 20.56 29.78
C ASN A 138 -8.08 21.82 29.22
N MET A 139 -7.31 22.83 28.76
CA MET A 139 -7.87 24.11 28.29
C MET A 139 -7.43 24.44 26.84
N THR A 140 -6.11 24.36 26.53
CA THR A 140 -5.58 24.74 25.23
C THR A 140 -5.97 23.72 24.16
N PHE A 141 -5.66 22.45 24.38
CA PHE A 141 -5.98 21.33 23.48
C PHE A 141 -7.20 20.51 23.92
N GLY A 142 -7.82 20.89 25.04
CA GLY A 142 -9.01 20.28 25.61
C GLY A 142 -10.11 21.30 25.88
N THR A 143 -11.21 20.79 26.41
CA THR A 143 -12.37 21.53 26.90
C THR A 143 -12.70 21.07 28.32
N GLY A 144 -13.58 21.77 29.02
CA GLY A 144 -14.09 21.32 30.34
C GLY A 144 -14.83 19.98 30.31
N ARG A 145 -15.20 19.47 29.12
CA ARG A 145 -15.95 18.21 28.94
C ARG A 145 -15.12 17.09 28.30
N ALA A 146 -14.04 17.42 27.62
CA ALA A 146 -13.12 16.46 27.00
C ALA A 146 -11.71 17.06 27.01
N ASN A 147 -10.80 16.43 27.71
CA ASN A 147 -9.39 16.83 27.71
C ASN A 147 -8.67 16.39 26.42
N ALA A 148 -7.46 16.91 26.20
CA ALA A 148 -6.66 16.60 25.02
C ALA A 148 -6.44 15.09 24.81
N TYR A 149 -6.28 14.32 25.88
CA TYR A 149 -6.03 12.87 25.81
C TYR A 149 -7.23 12.09 25.30
N LYS A 150 -8.45 12.51 25.67
CA LYS A 150 -9.69 11.93 25.14
C LYS A 150 -9.88 12.29 23.67
N ILE A 151 -9.64 13.55 23.31
CA ILE A 151 -9.73 14.03 21.93
C ILE A 151 -8.66 13.37 21.05
N LEU A 152 -7.44 13.18 21.57
CA LEU A 152 -6.37 12.46 20.90
C LEU A 152 -6.76 11.01 20.62
N GLU A 153 -7.32 10.30 21.61
CA GLU A 153 -7.80 8.92 21.42
C GLU A 153 -8.88 8.82 20.34
N ASP A 154 -9.84 9.75 20.34
CA ASP A 154 -10.86 9.79 19.29
C ASP A 154 -10.23 10.06 17.91
N SER A 155 -9.22 10.93 17.84
CA SER A 155 -8.47 11.23 16.60
C SER A 155 -7.67 10.04 16.09
N LEU A 156 -6.98 9.32 16.98
CA LEU A 156 -6.23 8.11 16.67
C LEU A 156 -7.14 7.00 16.12
N ASN A 157 -8.38 6.95 16.61
CA ASN A 157 -9.40 5.99 16.16
C ASN A 157 -10.25 6.51 14.98
N LEU A 158 -9.85 7.62 14.34
CA LEU A 158 -10.56 8.25 13.22
C LEU A 158 -12.03 8.60 13.56
N LYS A 159 -12.32 8.91 14.82
CA LYS A 159 -13.63 9.28 15.31
C LYS A 159 -13.74 10.80 15.49
N ASP A 160 -14.88 11.35 15.10
CA ASP A 160 -15.19 12.72 15.46
C ASP A 160 -15.61 12.79 16.93
N VAL A 161 -15.06 13.77 17.64
CA VAL A 161 -15.43 13.99 19.04
C VAL A 161 -16.89 14.44 19.16
N ARG A 162 -17.61 13.81 20.08
CA ARG A 162 -19.04 14.13 20.34
C ARG A 162 -19.25 14.23 21.85
N ILE A 163 -19.86 15.34 22.26
CA ILE A 163 -20.20 15.61 23.67
C ILE A 163 -21.69 15.47 23.87
N TYR A 164 -22.08 14.72 24.89
CA TYR A 164 -23.47 14.44 25.22
C TYR A 164 -23.81 14.93 26.62
N ASP A 165 -25.00 15.50 26.76
CA ASP A 165 -25.61 15.76 28.05
C ASP A 165 -26.59 14.64 28.39
N THR A 166 -26.70 14.32 29.68
CA THR A 166 -27.73 13.41 30.16
C THR A 166 -28.89 14.26 30.68
N ILE A 167 -30.06 14.13 30.10
CA ILE A 167 -31.30 14.78 30.53
C ILE A 167 -32.24 13.71 31.06
N VAL A 168 -33.10 14.09 32.01
CA VAL A 168 -34.16 13.23 32.51
C VAL A 168 -35.46 13.66 31.84
N GLU A 169 -36.05 12.78 31.02
CA GLU A 169 -37.33 12.98 30.35
C GLU A 169 -38.26 11.80 30.71
N ASP A 170 -39.41 12.10 31.27
CA ASP A 170 -40.40 11.09 31.75
C ASP A 170 -39.81 10.07 32.75
N GLY A 171 -38.91 10.52 33.63
CA GLY A 171 -38.24 9.65 34.63
C GLY A 171 -37.18 8.70 34.06
N LYS A 172 -36.79 8.85 32.78
CA LYS A 172 -35.70 8.08 32.11
C LYS A 172 -34.57 8.98 31.72
N GLU A 173 -33.35 8.49 31.93
CA GLU A 173 -32.15 9.17 31.44
C GLU A 173 -32.05 9.04 29.92
N LYS A 174 -31.86 10.17 29.24
CA LYS A 174 -31.67 10.26 27.80
C LYS A 174 -30.39 11.05 27.50
N ARG A 175 -29.53 10.49 26.64
CA ARG A 175 -28.34 11.18 26.15
C ARG A 175 -28.68 12.05 24.95
N VAL A 176 -28.43 13.34 25.03
CA VAL A 176 -28.68 14.33 23.99
C VAL A 176 -27.38 14.98 23.58
N LEU A 177 -27.14 15.09 22.27
CA LEU A 177 -25.93 15.71 21.73
C LEU A 177 -25.90 17.20 22.09
N ASN A 178 -24.87 17.63 22.82
CA ASN A 178 -24.60 19.03 23.05
C ASN A 178 -23.82 19.61 21.87
N LYS A 179 -24.55 20.30 20.97
CA LYS A 179 -23.99 20.86 19.74
C LYS A 179 -22.87 21.88 20.02
N LYS A 180 -23.05 22.77 21.02
CA LYS A 180 -22.08 23.81 21.36
C LYS A 180 -20.77 23.19 21.86
N GLU A 181 -20.85 22.29 22.83
CA GLU A 181 -19.65 21.65 23.37
C GLU A 181 -18.99 20.72 22.34
N THR A 182 -19.77 20.06 21.50
CA THR A 182 -19.24 19.23 20.40
C THR A 182 -18.47 20.08 19.38
N THR A 183 -19.01 21.25 18.99
CA THR A 183 -18.31 22.18 18.07
C THR A 183 -16.98 22.67 18.68
N LEU A 184 -17.00 23.05 19.94
CA LEU A 184 -15.78 23.48 20.64
C LEU A 184 -14.73 22.36 20.72
N ALA A 185 -15.16 21.13 21.05
CA ALA A 185 -14.27 19.98 21.10
C ALA A 185 -13.73 19.59 19.70
N ALA A 186 -14.54 19.73 18.63
CA ALA A 186 -14.10 19.51 17.27
C ALA A 186 -13.02 20.52 16.82
N GLN A 187 -13.12 21.79 17.23
CA GLN A 187 -12.05 22.77 16.99
C GLN A 187 -10.74 22.37 17.69
N LYS A 188 -10.83 21.83 18.92
CA LYS A 188 -9.65 21.31 19.64
C LYS A 188 -9.09 20.07 18.95
N GLN A 189 -9.93 19.21 18.43
CA GLN A 189 -9.53 18.03 17.64
C GLN A 189 -8.73 18.43 16.40
N GLU A 190 -9.19 19.44 15.67
CA GLU A 190 -8.46 19.94 14.52
C GLU A 190 -7.13 20.59 14.91
N ALA A 191 -7.10 21.38 15.99
CA ALA A 191 -5.86 21.93 16.52
C ALA A 191 -4.82 20.85 16.91
N ILE A 192 -5.26 19.72 17.46
CA ILE A 192 -4.38 18.58 17.76
C ILE A 192 -3.86 17.94 16.46
N ARG A 193 -4.70 17.78 15.42
CA ARG A 193 -4.30 17.22 14.14
C ARG A 193 -3.24 18.09 13.45
N GLU A 194 -3.46 19.40 13.39
CA GLU A 194 -2.49 20.34 12.83
C GLU A 194 -1.19 20.38 13.64
N ALA A 195 -1.27 20.42 14.97
CA ALA A 195 -0.10 20.38 15.83
C ALA A 195 0.72 19.09 15.60
N PHE A 196 0.08 17.94 15.42
CA PHE A 196 0.76 16.67 15.12
C PHE A 196 1.44 16.70 13.76
N LYS A 197 0.76 17.21 12.74
CA LYS A 197 1.30 17.32 11.39
C LYS A 197 2.56 18.19 11.36
N ASP A 198 2.56 19.32 12.07
CA ASP A 198 3.72 20.21 12.15
C ASP A 198 4.86 19.61 13.00
N TRP A 199 4.52 18.76 13.96
CA TRP A 199 5.48 18.21 14.91
C TRP A 199 6.18 16.96 14.39
N ILE A 200 5.49 16.07 13.66
CA ILE A 200 5.94 14.70 13.39
C ILE A 200 7.29 14.62 12.66
N PHE A 201 7.54 15.51 11.71
CA PHE A 201 8.79 15.58 10.95
C PHE A 201 9.75 16.70 11.39
N LYS A 202 9.45 17.39 12.49
CA LYS A 202 10.29 18.52 12.95
C LYS A 202 11.65 18.05 13.47
N ASP A 203 11.68 16.99 14.25
CA ASP A 203 12.91 16.41 14.75
C ASP A 203 13.63 15.58 13.68
N PRO A 204 14.96 15.78 13.46
CA PRO A 204 15.69 15.10 12.40
C PRO A 204 15.81 13.58 12.56
N GLU A 205 15.99 13.09 13.81
CA GLU A 205 16.15 11.65 14.07
C GLU A 205 14.81 10.93 13.87
N ARG A 206 13.74 11.46 14.44
CA ARG A 206 12.38 10.96 14.26
C ARG A 206 11.98 10.97 12.78
N ARG A 207 12.30 12.04 12.05
CA ARG A 207 12.05 12.15 10.62
C ARG A 207 12.78 11.07 9.84
N ALA A 208 14.07 10.86 10.10
CA ALA A 208 14.87 9.83 9.41
C ALA A 208 14.30 8.42 9.66
N ASP A 209 13.92 8.11 10.91
CA ASP A 209 13.35 6.83 11.27
C ASP A 209 11.98 6.58 10.57
N LEU A 210 11.10 7.56 10.61
CA LEU A 210 9.78 7.46 9.97
C LEU A 210 9.86 7.35 8.45
N VAL A 211 10.75 8.11 7.80
CA VAL A 211 11.00 8.02 6.37
C VAL A 211 11.51 6.63 5.98
N LYS A 212 12.46 6.09 6.76
CA LYS A 212 12.96 4.73 6.56
C LYS A 212 11.85 3.69 6.67
N VAL A 213 11.10 3.71 7.78
CA VAL A 213 10.00 2.75 8.02
C VAL A 213 8.95 2.84 6.91
N TYR A 214 8.60 4.05 6.45
CA TYR A 214 7.63 4.24 5.39
C TYR A 214 8.11 3.64 4.06
N ASN A 215 9.35 3.93 3.66
CA ASN A 215 9.91 3.39 2.43
C ASN A 215 10.04 1.86 2.47
N GLU A 216 10.42 1.29 3.60
CA GLU A 216 10.50 -0.16 3.78
C GLU A 216 9.13 -0.85 3.69
N ARG A 217 8.07 -0.23 4.23
CA ARG A 217 6.73 -0.85 4.29
C ARG A 217 5.87 -0.56 3.06
N PHE A 218 5.92 0.65 2.52
CA PHE A 218 4.96 1.14 1.52
C PHE A 218 5.59 1.50 0.18
N ASN A 219 6.91 1.68 0.11
CA ASN A 219 7.65 1.97 -1.11
C ASN A 219 8.62 0.82 -1.45
N SER A 220 8.19 -0.41 -1.22
CA SER A 220 9.00 -1.61 -1.40
C SER A 220 8.65 -2.40 -2.65
N THR A 221 7.49 -2.11 -3.25
CA THR A 221 6.92 -2.93 -4.31
C THR A 221 7.02 -2.23 -5.66
N ARG A 222 7.52 -2.96 -6.65
CA ARG A 222 7.46 -2.59 -8.07
C ARG A 222 6.39 -3.43 -8.76
N PRO A 223 5.41 -2.84 -9.47
CA PRO A 223 4.46 -3.60 -10.26
C PRO A 223 5.18 -4.37 -11.38
N ARG A 224 4.69 -5.57 -11.69
CA ARG A 224 5.18 -6.33 -12.84
C ARG A 224 4.74 -5.62 -14.12
N GLU A 225 5.68 -5.40 -15.03
CA GLU A 225 5.43 -4.82 -16.34
C GLU A 225 5.42 -5.94 -17.38
N TYR A 226 4.45 -5.91 -18.27
CA TYR A 226 4.31 -6.90 -19.33
C TYR A 226 4.58 -6.24 -20.69
N ASP A 227 5.58 -6.74 -21.40
CA ASP A 227 5.87 -6.30 -22.78
C ASP A 227 5.23 -7.25 -23.79
N GLY A 228 4.26 -6.73 -24.50
CA GLY A 228 3.56 -7.43 -25.60
C GLY A 228 4.11 -7.12 -26.98
N SER A 229 5.23 -6.43 -27.12
CA SER A 229 5.80 -6.01 -28.41
C SER A 229 6.09 -7.19 -29.34
N HIS A 230 6.47 -8.33 -28.77
CA HIS A 230 6.78 -9.57 -29.48
C HIS A 230 5.53 -10.35 -29.96
N LEU A 231 4.34 -9.99 -29.45
CA LEU A 231 3.10 -10.69 -29.80
C LEU A 231 2.68 -10.43 -31.25
N GLN A 232 2.36 -11.51 -31.92
CA GLN A 232 1.77 -11.51 -33.25
C GLN A 232 0.40 -12.17 -33.20
N PHE A 233 -0.55 -11.64 -33.95
CA PHE A 233 -1.96 -12.07 -33.91
C PHE A 233 -2.37 -12.62 -35.28
N PRO A 234 -1.90 -13.83 -35.68
CA PRO A 234 -2.09 -14.36 -37.05
C PRO A 234 -3.55 -14.63 -37.42
N GLY A 235 -4.44 -14.71 -36.42
CA GLY A 235 -5.89 -14.89 -36.67
C GLY A 235 -6.69 -13.58 -36.68
N MET A 236 -6.04 -12.43 -36.50
CA MET A 236 -6.69 -11.13 -36.50
C MET A 236 -6.81 -10.54 -37.89
N THR A 237 -7.87 -9.80 -38.19
CA THR A 237 -8.00 -9.08 -39.44
C THR A 237 -6.85 -8.09 -39.65
N PRO A 238 -6.30 -7.98 -40.90
CA PRO A 238 -5.23 -7.04 -41.19
C PRO A 238 -5.66 -5.56 -41.08
N ASP A 239 -6.97 -5.30 -41.08
CA ASP A 239 -7.52 -3.95 -40.99
C ASP A 239 -7.40 -3.35 -39.59
N ILE A 240 -7.07 -4.16 -38.56
CA ILE A 240 -6.95 -3.75 -37.17
C ILE A 240 -5.53 -4.01 -36.67
N GLU A 241 -4.84 -2.96 -36.28
CA GLU A 241 -3.54 -3.03 -35.63
C GLU A 241 -3.66 -2.66 -34.14
N LEU A 242 -3.25 -3.56 -33.25
CA LEU A 242 -3.23 -3.30 -31.82
C LEU A 242 -2.12 -2.31 -31.47
N LYS A 243 -2.49 -1.29 -30.71
CA LYS A 243 -1.54 -0.29 -30.17
C LYS A 243 -0.62 -0.93 -29.11
N PRO A 244 0.56 -0.34 -28.82
CA PRO A 244 1.49 -0.90 -27.84
C PRO A 244 0.85 -1.21 -26.49
N HIS A 245 0.05 -0.31 -25.92
CA HIS A 245 -0.64 -0.54 -24.64
C HIS A 245 -1.64 -1.71 -24.71
N GLN A 246 -2.26 -1.94 -25.86
CA GLN A 246 -3.18 -3.08 -26.05
C GLN A 246 -2.40 -4.40 -26.14
N LYS A 247 -1.27 -4.42 -26.85
CA LYS A 247 -0.38 -5.59 -26.88
C LYS A 247 0.13 -5.93 -25.47
N ASN A 248 0.52 -4.92 -24.68
CA ASN A 248 0.93 -5.11 -23.28
C ASN A 248 -0.21 -5.64 -22.41
N ALA A 249 -1.45 -5.17 -22.63
CA ALA A 249 -2.62 -5.69 -21.95
C ALA A 249 -2.91 -7.16 -22.32
N VAL A 250 -2.69 -7.54 -23.56
CA VAL A 250 -2.79 -8.95 -24.00
C VAL A 250 -1.69 -9.79 -23.33
N ALA A 251 -0.44 -9.32 -23.33
CA ALA A 251 0.66 -10.00 -22.63
C ALA A 251 0.34 -10.21 -21.16
N HIS A 252 -0.20 -9.18 -20.48
CA HIS A 252 -0.63 -9.27 -19.09
C HIS A 252 -1.69 -10.37 -18.87
N GLN A 253 -2.64 -10.50 -19.79
CA GLN A 253 -3.67 -11.55 -19.72
C GLN A 253 -3.14 -12.95 -20.04
N LEU A 254 -2.08 -13.07 -20.84
CA LEU A 254 -1.48 -14.37 -21.21
C LEU A 254 -0.52 -14.88 -20.13
N TYR A 255 0.22 -13.99 -19.49
CA TYR A 255 1.31 -14.33 -18.56
C TYR A 255 0.98 -14.05 -17.09
N GLY A 256 -0.10 -13.33 -16.81
CA GLY A 256 -0.61 -13.09 -15.46
C GLY A 256 -1.72 -14.07 -15.09
N ASP A 257 -2.04 -14.15 -13.78
CA ASP A 257 -3.14 -15.00 -13.30
C ASP A 257 -4.50 -14.32 -13.51
N ASN A 258 -4.79 -13.32 -12.66
CA ASN A 258 -6.03 -12.51 -12.74
C ASN A 258 -5.67 -11.07 -13.10
N VAL A 259 -6.35 -10.52 -14.10
CA VAL A 259 -6.03 -9.21 -14.66
C VAL A 259 -7.20 -8.25 -14.56
N LEU A 260 -6.95 -7.04 -14.06
CA LEU A 260 -7.86 -5.91 -14.12
C LEU A 260 -7.40 -4.91 -15.19
N LEU A 261 -8.14 -4.79 -16.29
CA LEU A 261 -7.88 -3.79 -17.31
C LEU A 261 -8.54 -2.45 -16.95
N ALA A 262 -7.87 -1.65 -16.14
CA ALA A 262 -8.34 -0.33 -15.68
C ALA A 262 -8.08 0.80 -16.69
N HIS A 263 -8.07 0.50 -17.97
CA HIS A 263 -7.88 1.48 -19.03
C HIS A 263 -9.09 2.42 -19.14
N VAL A 264 -8.85 3.65 -19.59
CA VAL A 264 -9.91 4.65 -19.83
C VAL A 264 -10.93 4.17 -20.88
N VAL A 265 -12.11 4.77 -20.86
CA VAL A 265 -13.14 4.48 -21.88
C VAL A 265 -12.60 4.85 -23.28
N GLY A 266 -12.82 3.97 -24.26
CA GLY A 266 -12.34 4.17 -25.63
C GLY A 266 -10.91 3.68 -25.89
N SER A 267 -10.20 3.10 -24.91
CA SER A 267 -8.85 2.52 -25.11
C SER A 267 -8.83 1.25 -25.99
N GLY A 268 -9.99 0.65 -26.26
CA GLY A 268 -10.10 -0.58 -27.06
C GLY A 268 -10.05 -1.87 -26.22
N LYS A 269 -10.48 -1.84 -24.96
CA LYS A 269 -10.52 -3.02 -24.07
C LYS A 269 -11.18 -4.26 -24.67
N THR A 270 -12.21 -4.08 -25.51
CA THR A 270 -12.86 -5.20 -26.21
C THR A 270 -11.86 -5.95 -27.08
N TYR A 271 -11.05 -5.24 -27.88
CA TYR A 271 -10.01 -5.86 -28.69
C TYR A 271 -8.92 -6.52 -27.85
N GLU A 272 -8.52 -5.91 -26.73
CA GLU A 272 -7.55 -6.49 -25.80
C GLU A 272 -8.04 -7.85 -25.26
N MET A 273 -9.30 -7.92 -24.82
CA MET A 273 -9.88 -9.16 -24.28
C MET A 273 -10.11 -10.22 -25.36
N VAL A 274 -10.58 -9.82 -26.54
CA VAL A 274 -10.80 -10.75 -27.68
C VAL A 274 -9.47 -11.31 -28.16
N ALA A 275 -8.47 -10.45 -28.37
CA ALA A 275 -7.13 -10.88 -28.80
C ALA A 275 -6.47 -11.82 -27.79
N ALA A 276 -6.55 -11.51 -26.48
CA ALA A 276 -6.03 -12.38 -25.43
C ALA A 276 -6.73 -13.75 -25.40
N ALA A 277 -8.05 -13.78 -25.54
CA ALA A 277 -8.81 -15.03 -25.59
C ALA A 277 -8.45 -15.90 -26.80
N MET A 278 -8.28 -15.28 -27.97
CA MET A 278 -7.89 -16.00 -29.21
C MET A 278 -6.44 -16.49 -29.15
N GLU A 279 -5.51 -15.68 -28.62
CA GLU A 279 -4.12 -16.09 -28.41
C GLU A 279 -4.03 -17.21 -27.35
N SER A 280 -4.77 -17.12 -26.24
CA SER A 280 -4.84 -18.20 -25.25
C SER A 280 -5.30 -19.52 -25.89
N LYS A 281 -6.26 -19.47 -26.80
CA LYS A 281 -6.72 -20.64 -27.57
C LYS A 281 -5.65 -21.14 -28.53
N ARG A 282 -5.00 -20.25 -29.27
CA ARG A 282 -3.93 -20.60 -30.25
C ARG A 282 -2.74 -21.27 -29.55
N LEU A 283 -2.36 -20.75 -28.36
CA LEU A 283 -1.27 -21.27 -27.54
C LEU A 283 -1.64 -22.53 -26.74
N GLY A 284 -2.91 -22.96 -26.76
CA GLY A 284 -3.38 -24.13 -26.03
C GLY A 284 -3.56 -23.89 -24.52
N ILE A 285 -3.49 -22.64 -24.05
CA ILE A 285 -3.70 -22.26 -22.66
C ILE A 285 -5.18 -22.43 -22.27
N ALA A 286 -6.10 -22.07 -23.17
CA ALA A 286 -7.54 -22.22 -22.98
C ALA A 286 -8.20 -22.86 -24.19
N GLN A 287 -9.21 -23.71 -23.97
CA GLN A 287 -9.99 -24.32 -25.06
C GLN A 287 -11.22 -23.51 -25.42
N LYS A 288 -11.84 -22.88 -24.42
CA LYS A 288 -13.05 -22.06 -24.57
C LYS A 288 -12.95 -20.83 -23.65
N SER A 289 -13.32 -19.68 -24.19
CA SER A 289 -13.40 -18.42 -23.44
C SER A 289 -14.88 -18.03 -23.22
N LEU A 290 -15.20 -17.53 -22.05
CA LEU A 290 -16.52 -17.01 -21.71
C LEU A 290 -16.42 -15.50 -21.48
N PHE A 291 -17.16 -14.71 -22.26
CA PHE A 291 -17.29 -13.28 -22.05
C PHE A 291 -18.60 -12.97 -21.32
N VAL A 292 -18.50 -12.35 -20.16
CA VAL A 292 -19.65 -11.89 -19.39
C VAL A 292 -19.75 -10.38 -19.54
N VAL A 293 -20.82 -9.93 -20.19
CA VAL A 293 -21.01 -8.51 -20.54
C VAL A 293 -22.42 -8.06 -20.16
N PRO A 294 -22.64 -6.76 -19.94
CA PRO A 294 -24.00 -6.21 -19.77
C PRO A 294 -24.89 -6.55 -20.97
N ASN A 295 -26.16 -6.86 -20.71
CA ASN A 295 -27.10 -7.34 -21.74
C ASN A 295 -27.19 -6.44 -22.98
N HIS A 296 -27.14 -5.11 -22.80
CA HIS A 296 -27.19 -4.14 -23.91
C HIS A 296 -25.93 -4.09 -24.77
N LEU A 297 -24.84 -4.75 -24.36
CA LEU A 297 -23.58 -4.80 -25.11
C LEU A 297 -23.34 -6.13 -25.84
N THR A 298 -24.22 -7.13 -25.68
CA THR A 298 -24.03 -8.48 -26.26
C THR A 298 -23.90 -8.49 -27.77
N GLU A 299 -24.77 -7.74 -28.47
CA GLU A 299 -24.72 -7.64 -29.93
C GLU A 299 -23.46 -6.91 -30.40
N GLN A 300 -23.07 -5.85 -29.73
CA GLN A 300 -21.82 -5.14 -30.02
C GLN A 300 -20.62 -6.07 -29.87
N TRP A 301 -20.53 -6.83 -28.79
CA TRP A 301 -19.44 -7.77 -28.56
C TRP A 301 -19.39 -8.89 -29.60
N ALA A 302 -20.53 -9.43 -29.98
CA ALA A 302 -20.61 -10.44 -31.03
C ALA A 302 -20.14 -9.88 -32.40
N SER A 303 -20.53 -8.65 -32.74
CA SER A 303 -20.09 -7.97 -33.96
C SER A 303 -18.58 -7.69 -33.95
N GLU A 304 -18.01 -7.19 -32.84
CA GLU A 304 -16.56 -6.92 -32.73
C GLU A 304 -15.74 -8.23 -32.78
N PHE A 305 -16.25 -9.32 -32.23
CA PHE A 305 -15.59 -10.62 -32.22
C PHE A 305 -15.53 -11.23 -33.64
N LEU A 306 -16.57 -11.01 -34.47
CA LEU A 306 -16.66 -11.56 -35.85
C LEU A 306 -15.98 -10.67 -36.87
N ARG A 307 -15.59 -9.46 -36.54
CA ARG A 307 -14.91 -8.51 -37.38
C ARG A 307 -13.42 -8.82 -37.51
#